data_279e88f5e21de4966dcb093075643a45
#
_entry.id   279e88f5e21de4966dcb093075643a45
#
_cell.length_a   1.000
_cell.length_b   1.000
_cell.length_c   1.000
_cell.angle_alpha   90.00
_cell.angle_beta   90.00
_cell.angle_gamma   90.00
#
_symmetry.space_group_name_H-M   'P 1'
#
loop_
_entity.id
_entity.type
_entity.pdbx_description
1 polymer ?
#
loop_
_entity_poly.entity_id
_entity_poly.type
_entity_poly.pdbx_seq_one_letter_code
_entity_poly.pdbx_strand_id
1 'polypeptide(L)'
;MGSTTQSGGVGVVLYHEEDKAMALSFKLEFSCSNNMAEYEAYLTGLATALKMGVKHLRVLSDSNLVVCQTKGSFSLKEPSLAPYRAMAQKMEERFSTFEIEHVLRNENRFVDALAALGSQIMFEGDSTRVEVSKRKESIIEVLKEKFQEEQCEGDWRNSIKEALMKEEDTAGLKVLKDNALVKGELYRRMPGGVLSRCVG
;
A
#
# COMPACT_ATOMS: atom_id res chain seq x y z
N MET A 1 13.17 10.31 -29.19
CA MET A 1 13.90 9.24 -28.54
C MET A 1 12.88 8.33 -27.88
N GLY A 2 12.71 7.12 -28.41
CA GLY A 2 11.61 6.25 -28.05
C GLY A 2 11.78 5.66 -26.65
N SER A 3 10.85 5.95 -25.77
CA SER A 3 10.66 5.21 -24.54
C SER A 3 10.11 3.84 -24.92
N THR A 4 10.93 2.81 -24.82
CA THR A 4 10.46 1.43 -24.94
C THR A 4 9.60 1.13 -23.72
N THR A 5 8.29 1.10 -23.92
CA THR A 5 7.31 0.59 -22.96
C THR A 5 7.50 -0.91 -22.84
N GLN A 6 8.40 -1.34 -21.97
CA GLN A 6 8.52 -2.75 -21.62
C GLN A 6 7.52 -3.07 -20.50
N SER A 7 6.69 -4.09 -20.73
CA SER A 7 5.95 -4.72 -19.64
C SER A 7 6.96 -5.35 -18.70
N GLY A 8 7.11 -4.78 -17.49
CA GLY A 8 8.08 -5.26 -16.50
C GLY A 8 7.54 -6.46 -15.73
N GLY A 9 8.42 -7.40 -15.43
CA GLY A 9 8.17 -8.42 -14.40
C GLY A 9 8.67 -7.91 -13.06
N VAL A 10 7.91 -8.17 -11.99
CA VAL A 10 8.24 -7.80 -10.62
C VAL A 10 8.22 -9.04 -9.75
N GLY A 11 9.29 -9.28 -9.01
CA GLY A 11 9.42 -10.37 -8.06
C GLY A 11 9.54 -9.86 -6.62
N VAL A 12 8.90 -10.55 -5.69
CA VAL A 12 9.02 -10.31 -4.24
C VAL A 12 9.08 -11.65 -3.53
N VAL A 13 9.96 -11.78 -2.56
CA VAL A 13 10.03 -12.96 -1.70
C VAL A 13 9.96 -12.52 -0.25
N LEU A 14 9.03 -13.11 0.49
CA LEU A 14 8.90 -12.95 1.94
C LEU A 14 9.37 -14.23 2.62
N TYR A 15 10.32 -14.10 3.52
CA TYR A 15 10.81 -15.20 4.36
C TYR A 15 10.29 -15.04 5.79
N HIS A 16 9.89 -16.16 6.38
CA HIS A 16 9.54 -16.26 7.80
C HIS A 16 10.51 -17.21 8.50
N GLU A 17 10.70 -17.05 9.81
CA GLU A 17 11.70 -17.78 10.62
C GLU A 17 11.63 -19.32 10.57
N GLU A 18 10.58 -19.91 10.01
CA GLU A 18 10.40 -21.37 9.94
C GLU A 18 10.63 -21.94 8.52
N ASP A 19 11.58 -21.41 7.76
CA ASP A 19 11.90 -21.85 6.39
C ASP A 19 10.72 -21.77 5.39
N LYS A 20 9.68 -21.03 5.72
CA LYS A 20 8.56 -20.79 4.84
C LYS A 20 8.81 -19.55 3.99
N ALA A 21 8.89 -19.72 2.69
CA ALA A 21 8.99 -18.63 1.76
C ALA A 21 7.68 -18.44 0.98
N MET A 22 7.23 -17.19 0.86
CA MET A 22 6.17 -16.81 -0.06
C MET A 22 6.81 -15.99 -1.19
N ALA A 23 6.70 -16.49 -2.41
CA ALA A 23 7.19 -15.82 -3.59
C ALA A 23 6.02 -15.24 -4.38
N LEU A 24 6.12 -13.96 -4.71
CA LEU A 24 5.12 -13.24 -5.50
C LEU A 24 5.78 -12.78 -6.79
N SER A 25 5.12 -13.05 -7.91
CA SER A 25 5.57 -12.61 -9.21
C SER A 25 4.44 -11.94 -9.95
N PHE A 26 4.70 -10.75 -10.48
CA PHE A 26 3.69 -9.94 -11.17
C PHE A 26 4.21 -9.54 -12.55
N LYS A 27 3.33 -9.65 -13.54
CA LYS A 27 3.50 -8.97 -14.82
C LYS A 27 2.75 -7.64 -14.75
N LEU A 28 3.47 -6.55 -14.95
CA LEU A 28 2.87 -5.21 -15.06
C LEU A 28 2.38 -5.02 -16.49
N GLU A 29 1.06 -4.89 -16.68
CA GLU A 29 0.43 -4.68 -17.99
C GLU A 29 0.17 -3.20 -18.26
N PHE A 30 0.96 -2.31 -17.66
CA PHE A 30 0.94 -0.88 -17.89
C PHE A 30 2.34 -0.34 -18.16
N SER A 31 2.40 0.84 -18.77
CA SER A 31 3.68 1.50 -19.05
C SER A 31 4.31 2.02 -17.76
N CYS A 32 5.49 1.55 -17.43
CA CYS A 32 6.24 2.01 -16.27
C CYS A 32 7.74 2.08 -16.58
N SER A 33 8.43 2.99 -15.89
CA SER A 33 9.90 3.02 -15.92
C SER A 33 10.46 1.89 -15.04
N ASN A 34 11.75 1.58 -15.20
CA ASN A 34 12.43 0.61 -14.36
C ASN A 34 12.32 0.97 -12.87
N ASN A 35 12.53 2.26 -12.55
CA ASN A 35 12.41 2.78 -11.20
C ASN A 35 10.98 2.61 -10.63
N MET A 36 9.96 2.82 -11.45
CA MET A 36 8.57 2.56 -11.05
C MET A 36 8.34 1.08 -10.78
N ALA A 37 8.87 0.18 -11.63
CA ALA A 37 8.74 -1.26 -11.43
C ALA A 37 9.41 -1.72 -10.11
N GLU A 38 10.57 -1.16 -9.76
CA GLU A 38 11.24 -1.40 -8.48
C GLU A 38 10.38 -0.96 -7.29
N TYR A 39 9.73 0.21 -7.39
CA TYR A 39 8.78 0.67 -6.39
C TYR A 39 7.50 -0.16 -6.33
N GLU A 40 6.99 -0.66 -7.46
CA GLU A 40 5.85 -1.60 -7.52
C GLU A 40 6.19 -2.89 -6.74
N ALA A 41 7.42 -3.42 -6.91
CA ALA A 41 7.91 -4.56 -6.12
C ALA A 41 7.95 -4.23 -4.63
N TYR A 42 8.58 -3.12 -4.30
CA TYR A 42 8.78 -2.69 -2.92
C TYR A 42 7.46 -2.50 -2.17
N LEU A 43 6.54 -1.73 -2.71
CA LEU A 43 5.22 -1.50 -2.12
C LEU A 43 4.39 -2.77 -2.02
N THR A 44 4.51 -3.67 -3.00
CA THR A 44 3.84 -4.97 -2.95
C THR A 44 4.35 -5.82 -1.80
N GLY A 45 5.66 -5.84 -1.58
CA GLY A 45 6.28 -6.52 -0.45
C GLY A 45 5.81 -5.96 0.89
N LEU A 46 5.83 -4.64 1.06
CA LEU A 46 5.34 -3.97 2.27
C LEU A 46 3.86 -4.27 2.53
N ALA A 47 3.01 -4.15 1.49
CA ALA A 47 1.57 -4.41 1.60
C ALA A 47 1.29 -5.86 2.03
N THR A 48 2.02 -6.82 1.47
CA THR A 48 1.86 -8.23 1.79
C THR A 48 2.32 -8.51 3.23
N ALA A 49 3.46 -7.98 3.65
CA ALA A 49 3.96 -8.11 5.02
C ALA A 49 2.97 -7.53 6.04
N LEU A 50 2.42 -6.35 5.78
CA LEU A 50 1.38 -5.73 6.63
C LEU A 50 0.11 -6.58 6.69
N LYS A 51 -0.36 -7.12 5.56
CA LYS A 51 -1.52 -8.02 5.50
C LYS A 51 -1.30 -9.31 6.31
N MET A 52 -0.06 -9.79 6.36
CA MET A 52 0.32 -10.94 7.18
C MET A 52 0.49 -10.61 8.67
N GLY A 53 0.36 -9.34 9.07
CA GLY A 53 0.50 -8.90 10.46
C GLY A 53 1.94 -8.81 10.93
N VAL A 54 2.92 -8.80 10.03
CA VAL A 54 4.35 -8.66 10.37
C VAL A 54 4.59 -7.34 11.08
N LYS A 55 5.29 -7.40 12.21
CA LYS A 55 5.64 -6.21 13.03
C LYS A 55 7.09 -5.78 12.85
N HIS A 56 7.97 -6.72 12.58
CA HIS A 56 9.40 -6.50 12.41
C HIS A 56 9.79 -6.92 11.01
N LEU A 57 10.23 -5.98 10.19
CA LEU A 57 10.54 -6.23 8.77
C LEU A 57 11.96 -5.78 8.44
N ARG A 58 12.73 -6.69 7.85
CA ARG A 58 14.00 -6.39 7.20
C ARG A 58 13.85 -6.60 5.70
N VAL A 59 14.11 -5.56 4.93
CA VAL A 59 14.01 -5.55 3.48
C VAL A 59 15.41 -5.63 2.86
N LEU A 60 15.59 -6.54 1.92
CA LEU A 60 16.78 -6.63 1.09
C LEU A 60 16.39 -6.23 -0.34
N SER A 61 17.06 -5.26 -0.92
CA SER A 61 16.77 -4.76 -2.27
C SER A 61 18.06 -4.50 -3.04
N ASP A 62 18.09 -4.86 -4.31
CA ASP A 62 19.15 -4.50 -5.25
C ASP A 62 18.93 -3.16 -5.94
N SER A 63 17.78 -2.52 -5.67
CA SER A 63 17.50 -1.17 -6.10
C SER A 63 18.20 -0.13 -5.21
N ASN A 64 19.34 0.36 -5.64
CA ASN A 64 20.04 1.43 -4.93
C ASN A 64 19.18 2.69 -4.79
N LEU A 65 18.30 2.96 -5.78
CA LEU A 65 17.38 4.10 -5.75
C LEU A 65 16.40 3.97 -4.58
N VAL A 66 15.68 2.85 -4.48
CA VAL A 66 14.70 2.60 -3.42
C VAL A 66 15.38 2.66 -2.05
N VAL A 67 16.52 1.98 -1.89
CA VAL A 67 17.26 1.96 -0.61
C VAL A 67 17.72 3.35 -0.19
N CYS A 68 18.34 4.10 -1.10
CA CYS A 68 18.84 5.43 -0.78
C CYS A 68 17.73 6.45 -0.52
N GLN A 69 16.60 6.36 -1.22
CA GLN A 69 15.46 7.24 -0.96
C GLN A 69 14.76 6.88 0.36
N THR A 70 14.67 5.60 0.70
CA THR A 70 14.13 5.16 2.00
C THR A 70 15.00 5.60 3.16
N LYS A 71 16.34 5.52 3.01
CA LYS A 71 17.29 6.04 4.00
C LYS A 71 17.43 7.56 4.03
N GLY A 72 16.73 8.28 3.13
CA GLY A 72 16.82 9.75 3.03
C GLY A 72 18.11 10.27 2.43
N SER A 73 18.95 9.39 1.85
CA SER A 73 20.26 9.76 1.29
C SER A 73 20.16 10.39 -0.10
N PHE A 74 19.07 10.16 -0.84
CA PHE A 74 18.82 10.72 -2.15
C PHE A 74 17.54 11.53 -2.19
N SER A 75 17.62 12.74 -2.78
CA SER A 75 16.43 13.53 -3.10
C SER A 75 15.69 12.93 -4.29
N LEU A 76 14.37 13.08 -4.28
CA LEU A 76 13.50 12.71 -5.39
C LEU A 76 13.77 13.65 -6.57
N LYS A 77 14.49 13.17 -7.60
CA LYS A 77 14.72 13.92 -8.84
C LYS A 77 13.62 13.68 -9.89
N GLU A 78 12.93 12.56 -9.79
CA GLU A 78 11.88 12.13 -10.72
C GLU A 78 10.51 12.31 -10.08
N PRO A 79 9.71 13.32 -10.52
CA PRO A 79 8.41 13.63 -9.91
C PRO A 79 7.41 12.47 -9.95
N SER A 80 7.51 11.59 -10.96
CA SER A 80 6.65 10.41 -11.09
C SER A 80 6.80 9.40 -9.94
N LEU A 81 7.93 9.42 -9.22
CA LEU A 81 8.20 8.56 -8.07
C LEU A 81 7.70 9.14 -6.73
N ALA A 82 7.30 10.42 -6.71
CA ALA A 82 6.84 11.06 -5.48
C ALA A 82 5.64 10.34 -4.81
N PRO A 83 4.60 9.92 -5.55
CA PRO A 83 3.49 9.16 -4.96
C PRO A 83 3.94 7.81 -4.37
N TYR A 84 4.87 7.14 -5.05
CA TYR A 84 5.44 5.87 -4.59
C TYR A 84 6.19 6.04 -3.26
N ARG A 85 7.06 7.03 -3.19
CA ARG A 85 7.84 7.30 -1.96
C ARG A 85 6.95 7.72 -0.80
N ALA A 86 5.95 8.57 -1.05
CA ALA A 86 5.00 8.98 -0.02
C ALA A 86 4.18 7.80 0.52
N MET A 87 3.76 6.88 -0.35
CA MET A 87 3.05 5.67 0.06
C MET A 87 3.96 4.72 0.83
N ALA A 88 5.20 4.51 0.36
CA ALA A 88 6.18 3.69 1.03
C ALA A 88 6.43 4.17 2.47
N GLN A 89 6.64 5.46 2.67
CA GLN A 89 6.86 6.04 3.98
C GLN A 89 5.69 5.77 4.94
N LYS A 90 4.44 5.96 4.50
CA LYS A 90 3.26 5.66 5.31
C LYS A 90 3.18 4.18 5.71
N MET A 91 3.65 3.28 4.86
CA MET A 91 3.66 1.85 5.14
C MET A 91 4.82 1.45 6.04
N GLU A 92 6.00 2.02 5.84
CA GLU A 92 7.19 1.82 6.67
C GLU A 92 6.90 2.16 8.15
N GLU A 93 6.19 3.27 8.40
CA GLU A 93 5.77 3.73 9.73
C GLU A 93 4.82 2.76 10.47
N ARG A 94 4.18 1.84 9.77
CA ARG A 94 3.26 0.83 10.36
C ARG A 94 3.98 -0.37 10.96
N PHE A 95 5.28 -0.55 10.69
CA PHE A 95 6.09 -1.59 11.31
C PHE A 95 6.70 -1.12 12.63
N SER A 96 6.75 -2.00 13.62
CA SER A 96 7.40 -1.69 14.91
C SER A 96 8.91 -1.53 14.76
N THR A 97 9.52 -2.34 13.89
CA THR A 97 10.90 -2.16 13.43
C THR A 97 10.95 -2.36 11.93
N PHE A 98 11.64 -1.45 11.27
CA PHE A 98 11.81 -1.46 9.83
C PHE A 98 13.28 -1.20 9.48
N GLU A 99 13.87 -2.11 8.72
CA GLU A 99 15.23 -1.98 8.21
C GLU A 99 15.25 -2.25 6.71
N ILE A 100 16.07 -1.51 5.98
CA ILE A 100 16.29 -1.73 4.56
C ILE A 100 17.78 -1.74 4.25
N GLU A 101 18.23 -2.73 3.50
CA GLU A 101 19.61 -2.90 3.09
C GLU A 101 19.73 -3.09 1.59
N HIS A 102 20.82 -2.58 1.04
CA HIS A 102 21.18 -2.83 -0.34
C HIS A 102 21.95 -4.14 -0.45
N VAL A 103 21.52 -5.00 -1.35
CA VAL A 103 22.22 -6.25 -1.70
C VAL A 103 22.69 -6.20 -3.15
N LEU A 104 23.76 -6.91 -3.45
CA LEU A 104 24.25 -7.00 -4.81
C LEU A 104 23.30 -7.89 -5.64
N ARG A 105 23.15 -7.55 -6.93
CA ARG A 105 22.27 -8.28 -7.85
C ARG A 105 22.58 -9.78 -7.96
N ASN A 106 23.85 -10.17 -7.81
CA ASN A 106 24.26 -11.58 -7.79
C ASN A 106 23.75 -12.34 -6.54
N GLU A 107 23.46 -11.65 -5.46
CA GLU A 107 22.88 -12.22 -4.24
C GLU A 107 21.34 -12.26 -4.31
N ASN A 108 20.73 -11.46 -5.20
CA ASN A 108 19.29 -11.37 -5.42
C ASN A 108 18.78 -12.26 -6.59
N ARG A 109 19.61 -13.18 -7.09
CA ARG A 109 19.31 -14.02 -8.27
C ARG A 109 17.99 -14.79 -8.17
N PHE A 110 17.59 -15.17 -6.97
CA PHE A 110 16.34 -15.90 -6.77
C PHE A 110 15.12 -15.00 -7.03
N VAL A 111 15.17 -13.77 -6.58
CA VAL A 111 14.12 -12.77 -6.82
C VAL A 111 14.09 -12.35 -8.29
N ASP A 112 15.28 -12.17 -8.91
CA ASP A 112 15.39 -11.90 -10.35
C ASP A 112 14.82 -13.05 -11.20
N ALA A 113 15.12 -14.30 -10.82
CA ALA A 113 14.56 -15.48 -11.49
C ALA A 113 13.03 -15.55 -11.34
N LEU A 114 12.50 -15.21 -10.18
CA LEU A 114 11.04 -15.13 -9.95
C LEU A 114 10.40 -14.01 -10.75
N ALA A 115 11.04 -12.85 -10.84
CA ALA A 115 10.57 -11.75 -11.69
C ALA A 115 10.55 -12.16 -13.17
N ALA A 116 11.55 -12.91 -13.62
CA ALA A 116 11.61 -13.45 -14.98
C ALA A 116 10.60 -14.58 -15.22
N LEU A 117 10.36 -15.42 -14.22
CA LEU A 117 9.42 -16.55 -14.27
C LEU A 117 7.95 -16.12 -14.16
N GLY A 118 7.66 -14.90 -13.73
CA GLY A 118 6.31 -14.36 -13.60
C GLY A 118 5.43 -14.44 -14.83
N SER A 119 5.97 -14.92 -15.93
CA SER A 119 5.21 -15.13 -17.17
C SER A 119 4.97 -16.59 -17.53
N GLN A 120 5.60 -17.60 -16.93
CA GLN A 120 5.64 -18.91 -17.59
C GLN A 120 5.52 -20.20 -16.76
N ILE A 121 5.66 -20.24 -15.42
CA ILE A 121 5.76 -21.55 -14.74
C ILE A 121 4.86 -21.66 -13.50
N MET A 122 4.14 -22.79 -13.42
CA MET A 122 3.56 -23.34 -12.19
C MET A 122 4.59 -24.24 -11.51
N PHE A 123 4.82 -24.04 -10.22
CA PHE A 123 5.66 -24.91 -9.41
C PHE A 123 4.81 -25.76 -8.48
N GLU A 124 5.03 -27.06 -8.49
CA GLU A 124 4.56 -28.01 -7.48
C GLU A 124 5.69 -28.26 -6.48
N GLY A 125 5.49 -27.87 -5.21
CA GLY A 125 6.42 -28.15 -4.13
C GLY A 125 5.89 -27.65 -2.79
N ASP A 126 6.03 -28.46 -1.73
CA ASP A 126 5.32 -28.32 -0.45
C ASP A 126 5.83 -27.18 0.48
N SER A 127 6.93 -26.52 0.19
CA SER A 127 7.55 -25.55 1.11
C SER A 127 7.57 -24.10 0.62
N THR A 128 7.32 -23.85 -0.67
CA THR A 128 7.34 -22.50 -1.22
C THR A 128 6.07 -22.21 -1.98
N ARG A 129 5.28 -21.25 -1.52
CA ARG A 129 4.09 -20.78 -2.23
C ARG A 129 4.50 -19.71 -3.23
N VAL A 130 4.33 -19.98 -4.51
CA VAL A 130 4.55 -19.01 -5.58
C VAL A 130 3.21 -18.53 -6.11
N GLU A 131 2.95 -17.23 -5.97
CA GLU A 131 1.77 -16.60 -6.57
C GLU A 131 2.19 -15.81 -7.81
N VAL A 132 1.64 -16.17 -8.95
CA VAL A 132 1.85 -15.47 -10.22
C VAL A 132 0.57 -14.75 -10.61
N SER A 133 0.64 -13.45 -10.83
CA SER A 133 -0.52 -12.66 -11.22
C SER A 133 -0.16 -11.59 -12.25
N LYS A 134 -1.20 -11.03 -12.87
CA LYS A 134 -1.08 -9.89 -13.78
C LYS A 134 -1.71 -8.68 -13.13
N ARG A 135 -1.05 -7.54 -13.23
CA ARG A 135 -1.55 -6.29 -12.67
C ARG A 135 -1.73 -5.28 -13.81
N LYS A 136 -2.95 -4.81 -13.98
CA LYS A 136 -3.31 -3.80 -14.99
C LYS A 136 -3.17 -2.38 -14.48
N GLU A 137 -3.21 -2.20 -13.16
CA GLU A 137 -3.17 -0.92 -12.48
C GLU A 137 -1.97 -0.85 -11.53
N SER A 138 -1.45 0.35 -11.31
CA SER A 138 -0.37 0.56 -10.35
C SER A 138 -0.79 0.20 -8.94
N ILE A 139 0.15 -0.34 -8.13
CA ILE A 139 -0.07 -0.59 -6.70
C ILE A 139 -0.49 0.67 -5.95
N ILE A 140 -0.06 1.85 -6.41
CA ILE A 140 -0.43 3.13 -5.83
C ILE A 140 -1.94 3.35 -5.87
N GLU A 141 -2.60 3.02 -6.99
CA GLU A 141 -4.05 3.18 -7.13
C GLU A 141 -4.78 2.24 -6.19
N VAL A 142 -4.38 0.97 -6.16
CA VAL A 142 -4.94 -0.05 -5.25
C VAL A 142 -4.76 0.33 -3.77
N LEU A 143 -3.59 0.85 -3.41
CA LEU A 143 -3.31 1.23 -2.02
C LEU A 143 -4.00 2.53 -1.62
N LYS A 144 -4.15 3.50 -2.53
CA LYS A 144 -4.90 4.73 -2.24
C LYS A 144 -6.33 4.44 -1.84
N GLU A 145 -7.02 3.57 -2.58
CA GLU A 145 -8.38 3.14 -2.24
C GLU A 145 -8.44 2.52 -0.84
N LYS A 146 -7.56 1.57 -0.55
CA LYS A 146 -7.51 0.91 0.77
C LYS A 146 -7.21 1.87 1.92
N PHE A 147 -6.24 2.79 1.73
CA PHE A 147 -5.91 3.78 2.76
C PHE A 147 -7.03 4.82 2.95
N GLN A 148 -7.80 5.12 1.91
CA GLN A 148 -8.99 5.97 2.02
C GLN A 148 -10.10 5.25 2.79
N GLU A 149 -10.34 3.97 2.52
CA GLU A 149 -11.30 3.14 3.26
C GLU A 149 -10.92 3.03 4.74
N GLU A 150 -9.64 2.72 5.07
CA GLU A 150 -9.17 2.66 6.46
C GLU A 150 -9.33 4.00 7.19
N GLN A 151 -9.10 5.14 6.52
CA GLN A 151 -9.32 6.47 7.11
C GLN A 151 -10.81 6.76 7.31
N CYS A 152 -11.66 6.29 6.40
CA CYS A 152 -13.10 6.43 6.54
C CYS A 152 -13.67 5.57 7.67
N GLU A 153 -13.19 4.34 7.84
CA GLU A 153 -13.62 3.47 8.94
C GLU A 153 -13.17 3.98 10.32
N GLY A 154 -12.02 4.64 10.42
CA GLY A 154 -11.50 5.22 11.67
C GLY A 154 -12.11 6.57 12.04
N ASP A 155 -12.82 7.23 11.14
CA ASP A 155 -13.43 8.54 11.41
C ASP A 155 -14.80 8.38 12.07
N TRP A 156 -14.88 8.65 13.37
CA TRP A 156 -16.12 8.61 14.16
C TRP A 156 -17.27 9.44 13.54
N ARG A 157 -16.94 10.45 12.71
CA ARG A 157 -17.92 11.28 11.99
C ARG A 157 -18.71 10.49 10.94
N ASN A 158 -18.11 9.45 10.32
CA ASN A 158 -18.77 8.65 9.31
C ASN A 158 -19.90 7.83 9.89
N SER A 159 -19.72 7.23 11.05
CA SER A 159 -20.77 6.52 11.78
C SER A 159 -21.98 7.43 12.07
N ILE A 160 -21.73 8.70 12.43
CA ILE A 160 -22.79 9.68 12.66
C ILE A 160 -23.43 10.14 11.35
N LYS A 161 -22.64 10.37 10.29
CA LYS A 161 -23.16 10.74 8.96
C LYS A 161 -24.07 9.64 8.39
N GLU A 162 -23.65 8.39 8.50
CA GLU A 162 -24.46 7.24 8.07
C GLU A 162 -25.77 7.13 8.86
N ALA A 163 -25.71 7.32 10.19
CA ALA A 163 -26.91 7.34 11.03
C ALA A 163 -27.86 8.50 10.67
N LEU A 164 -27.32 9.65 10.28
CA LEU A 164 -28.12 10.80 9.82
C LEU A 164 -28.72 10.62 8.41
N MET A 165 -28.11 9.75 7.58
CA MET A 165 -28.62 9.43 6.23
C MET A 165 -29.64 8.28 6.22
N LYS A 166 -29.60 7.39 7.21
CA LYS A 166 -30.57 6.30 7.37
C LYS A 166 -31.75 6.82 8.21
N GLU A 167 -32.89 6.97 7.61
CA GLU A 167 -34.15 7.45 8.26
C GLU A 167 -34.78 6.40 9.19
N GLU A 168 -34.10 5.36 9.63
CA GLU A 168 -34.68 4.28 10.42
C GLU A 168 -34.03 4.13 11.80
N ASP A 169 -34.96 4.18 12.78
CA ASP A 169 -34.91 3.65 14.14
C ASP A 169 -34.53 4.55 15.33
N THR A 170 -35.20 4.31 16.42
CA THR A 170 -35.26 5.07 17.67
C THR A 170 -33.93 5.38 18.37
N ALA A 171 -32.84 4.65 18.05
CA ALA A 171 -31.46 4.96 18.51
C ALA A 171 -30.88 6.22 17.84
N GLY A 172 -31.35 6.56 16.63
CA GLY A 172 -30.93 7.73 15.86
C GLY A 172 -31.45 9.07 16.41
N LEU A 173 -32.50 9.09 17.20
CA LEU A 173 -33.16 10.33 17.69
C LEU A 173 -32.20 11.21 18.52
N LYS A 174 -31.31 10.62 19.33
CA LYS A 174 -30.31 11.38 20.10
C LYS A 174 -29.23 11.97 19.22
N VAL A 175 -28.77 11.19 18.24
CA VAL A 175 -27.77 11.63 17.24
C VAL A 175 -28.33 12.75 16.36
N LEU A 176 -29.58 12.62 15.93
CA LEU A 176 -30.31 13.64 15.14
C LEU A 176 -30.53 14.93 15.94
N LYS A 177 -30.77 14.82 17.26
CA LYS A 177 -30.97 15.97 18.13
C LYS A 177 -29.70 16.81 18.31
N ASP A 178 -28.56 16.15 18.43
CA ASP A 178 -27.29 16.79 18.78
C ASP A 178 -26.43 17.14 17.57
N ASN A 179 -26.72 16.58 16.40
CA ASN A 179 -25.94 16.78 15.19
C ASN A 179 -26.80 17.18 13.99
N ALA A 180 -26.17 17.77 12.99
CA ALA A 180 -26.81 18.13 11.71
C ALA A 180 -25.84 17.94 10.55
N LEU A 181 -26.35 17.48 9.41
CA LEU A 181 -25.59 17.38 8.17
C LEU A 181 -25.93 18.58 7.28
N VAL A 182 -24.93 19.40 6.95
CA VAL A 182 -25.10 20.57 6.07
C VAL A 182 -24.11 20.45 4.92
N LYS A 183 -24.61 20.29 3.70
CA LYS A 183 -23.80 20.09 2.48
C LYS A 183 -22.75 18.98 2.60
N GLY A 184 -23.10 17.86 3.27
CA GLY A 184 -22.19 16.72 3.48
C GLY A 184 -21.21 16.87 4.64
N GLU A 185 -21.19 18.02 5.31
CA GLU A 185 -20.35 18.28 6.48
C GLU A 185 -21.14 18.08 7.78
N LEU A 186 -20.50 17.49 8.78
CA LEU A 186 -21.12 17.24 10.08
C LEU A 186 -20.93 18.43 11.01
N TYR A 187 -22.03 18.87 11.60
CA TYR A 187 -22.09 19.94 12.58
C TYR A 187 -22.74 19.44 13.88
N ARG A 188 -22.20 19.88 15.01
CA ARG A 188 -22.80 19.68 16.34
C ARG A 188 -23.68 20.86 16.68
N ARG A 189 -24.87 20.59 17.20
CA ARG A 189 -25.79 21.61 17.71
C ARG A 189 -25.35 22.03 19.11
N MET A 190 -24.97 23.29 19.24
CA MET A 190 -24.58 23.89 20.52
C MET A 190 -25.81 24.51 21.21
N PRO A 191 -25.78 24.69 22.56
CA PRO A 191 -26.80 25.46 23.26
C PRO A 191 -27.00 26.82 22.60
N GLY A 192 -28.27 27.22 22.41
CA GLY A 192 -28.60 28.46 21.70
C GLY A 192 -28.81 28.31 20.18
N GLY A 193 -28.79 27.07 19.63
CA GLY A 193 -29.10 26.82 18.21
C GLY A 193 -27.92 27.05 17.25
N VAL A 194 -26.75 27.34 17.76
CA VAL A 194 -25.52 27.53 16.95
C VAL A 194 -25.01 26.17 16.46
N LEU A 195 -24.59 26.11 15.18
CA LEU A 195 -23.94 24.93 14.60
C LEU A 195 -22.42 25.10 14.64
N SER A 196 -21.72 24.15 15.24
CA SER A 196 -20.26 24.08 15.25
C SER A 196 -19.79 22.94 14.33
N ARG A 197 -18.88 23.23 13.40
CA ARG A 197 -18.34 22.23 12.48
C ARG A 197 -17.50 21.21 13.24
N CYS A 198 -17.75 19.93 13.02
CA CYS A 198 -16.94 18.86 13.55
C CYS A 198 -15.68 18.69 12.66
N VAL A 199 -14.53 19.06 13.23
CA VAL A 199 -13.21 18.83 12.60
C VAL A 199 -12.58 17.56 13.19
N GLY A 200 -11.85 16.81 12.35
CA GLY A 200 -11.12 15.60 12.74
C GLY A 200 -9.72 15.94 13.22
#